data_a9a18758c06293363094621859f49ad8
#
_entry.id   a9a18758c06293363094621859f49ad8
#
_cell.length_a   1.000
_cell.length_b   1.000
_cell.length_c   1.000
_cell.angle_alpha   90.00
_cell.angle_beta   90.00
_cell.angle_gamma   90.00
#
_symmetry.space_group_name_H-M   'P 1'
#
loop_
_entity.id
_entity.type
_entity.pdbx_description
1 polymer ?
#
loop_
_entity_poly.entity_id
_entity_poly.type
_entity_poly.pdbx_seq_one_letter_code
_entity_poly.pdbx_strand_id
1 'polypeptide(L)'
;MNLGQVSSIAVLGICLFGSLPSQCSQEIRLDAIEKLELHHLNADVVTYLGRTAVRVVNTGALNSDYSEGIAIVHGASLRDGTIEATVSGDTAPNAPPELRGFVGIAFHVRDRSHFECFYIRPKNGRSEDQLQRNHSTQYISIPGFPWDKLRSETPGKYESYVDLVPGQWTQLKIEVKGKIAKLYVNGAEQPTLIVNDLKQPLSNGGIALWVGQGTIAHFTDLNITH
;
A
#
# COMPACT_ATOMS: atom_id res chain seq x y z
N MET A 1 -33.61 -75.20 -8.69
CA MET A 1 -32.97 -74.32 -7.69
C MET A 1 -31.83 -73.56 -8.38
N ASN A 2 -32.05 -72.33 -8.80
CA ASN A 2 -31.06 -71.52 -9.48
C ASN A 2 -30.62 -70.40 -8.51
N LEU A 3 -29.35 -70.43 -8.14
CA LEU A 3 -28.73 -69.37 -7.35
C LEU A 3 -28.36 -68.23 -8.30
N GLY A 4 -28.96 -67.02 -8.08
CA GLY A 4 -28.57 -65.81 -8.77
C GLY A 4 -27.26 -65.21 -8.20
N GLN A 5 -26.30 -64.97 -9.09
CA GLN A 5 -25.09 -64.18 -8.80
C GLN A 5 -25.44 -62.70 -8.74
N VAL A 6 -25.14 -62.04 -7.62
CA VAL A 6 -25.19 -60.59 -7.47
C VAL A 6 -23.80 -60.03 -7.79
N SER A 7 -23.67 -59.32 -8.91
CA SER A 7 -22.45 -58.58 -9.27
C SER A 7 -22.41 -57.24 -8.54
N SER A 8 -21.45 -57.07 -7.64
CA SER A 8 -21.13 -55.78 -7.02
C SER A 8 -20.31 -54.93 -7.98
N ILE A 9 -20.84 -53.78 -8.41
CA ILE A 9 -20.13 -52.77 -9.17
C ILE A 9 -19.41 -51.86 -8.16
N ALA A 10 -18.09 -51.91 -8.11
CA ALA A 10 -17.29 -50.97 -7.35
C ALA A 10 -17.14 -49.69 -8.16
N VAL A 11 -17.72 -48.59 -7.67
CA VAL A 11 -17.52 -47.24 -8.23
C VAL A 11 -16.21 -46.69 -7.66
N LEU A 12 -15.19 -46.64 -8.50
CA LEU A 12 -13.90 -46.00 -8.16
C LEU A 12 -14.04 -44.48 -8.27
N GLY A 13 -14.23 -43.81 -7.15
CA GLY A 13 -14.24 -42.34 -7.07
C GLY A 13 -12.83 -41.81 -7.28
N ILE A 14 -12.57 -41.15 -8.41
CA ILE A 14 -11.33 -40.40 -8.68
C ILE A 14 -11.43 -39.08 -7.95
N CYS A 15 -10.77 -38.95 -6.80
CA CYS A 15 -10.55 -37.64 -6.16
C CYS A 15 -9.50 -36.86 -6.96
N LEU A 16 -9.94 -35.94 -7.79
CA LEU A 16 -9.08 -34.91 -8.39
C LEU A 16 -8.64 -33.96 -7.29
N PHE A 17 -7.48 -34.17 -6.70
CA PHE A 17 -6.80 -33.17 -5.90
C PHE A 17 -6.29 -32.05 -6.85
N GLY A 18 -7.08 -31.01 -7.02
CA GLY A 18 -6.61 -29.79 -7.65
C GLY A 18 -5.52 -29.17 -6.79
N SER A 19 -4.28 -29.17 -7.25
CA SER A 19 -3.20 -28.41 -6.63
C SER A 19 -3.55 -26.93 -6.69
N LEU A 20 -3.80 -26.30 -5.54
CA LEU A 20 -3.88 -24.84 -5.43
C LEU A 20 -2.54 -24.26 -5.92
N PRO A 21 -2.55 -23.19 -6.71
CA PRO A 21 -1.31 -22.54 -7.11
C PRO A 21 -0.57 -22.10 -5.84
N SER A 22 0.69 -22.47 -5.73
CA SER A 22 1.56 -22.03 -4.64
C SER A 22 1.74 -20.52 -4.78
N GLN A 23 1.15 -19.74 -3.88
CA GLN A 23 1.38 -18.30 -3.81
C GLN A 23 2.84 -18.08 -3.38
N CYS A 24 3.61 -17.40 -4.23
CA CYS A 24 4.98 -17.02 -3.89
C CYS A 24 4.92 -15.75 -3.03
N SER A 25 5.30 -15.87 -1.77
CA SER A 25 5.41 -14.73 -0.84
C SER A 25 6.87 -14.34 -0.69
N GLN A 26 7.14 -13.03 -0.78
CA GLN A 26 8.44 -12.41 -0.57
C GLN A 26 8.37 -11.47 0.63
N GLU A 27 9.04 -11.84 1.74
CA GLU A 27 9.28 -10.95 2.86
C GLU A 27 10.49 -10.04 2.57
N ILE A 28 10.32 -8.74 2.69
CA ILE A 28 11.38 -7.75 2.51
C ILE A 28 11.66 -7.09 3.85
N ARG A 29 12.79 -7.41 4.43
CA ARG A 29 13.23 -6.80 5.68
C ARG A 29 13.69 -5.38 5.42
N LEU A 30 13.02 -4.42 6.05
CA LEU A 30 13.39 -3.01 6.07
C LEU A 30 14.36 -2.74 7.24
N ASP A 31 15.51 -3.39 7.20
CA ASP A 31 16.56 -3.37 8.22
C ASP A 31 17.92 -2.82 7.71
N ALA A 32 17.93 -2.36 6.46
CA ALA A 32 19.12 -1.82 5.79
C ALA A 32 18.70 -0.80 4.71
N ILE A 33 19.30 0.39 4.75
CA ILE A 33 18.97 1.47 3.81
C ILE A 33 19.51 1.22 2.40
N GLU A 34 20.52 0.37 2.25
CA GLU A 34 21.10 -0.03 0.97
C GLU A 34 20.10 -0.79 0.07
N LYS A 35 19.01 -1.27 0.65
CA LYS A 35 17.90 -1.88 -0.09
C LYS A 35 16.98 -0.85 -0.76
N LEU A 36 17.21 0.44 -0.54
CA LEU A 36 16.36 1.54 -0.98
C LEU A 36 17.11 2.48 -1.90
N GLU A 37 16.50 2.82 -3.02
CA GLU A 37 16.90 3.95 -3.87
C GLU A 37 16.14 5.18 -3.43
N LEU A 38 16.80 6.14 -2.76
CA LEU A 38 16.19 7.31 -2.14
C LEU A 38 16.12 8.49 -3.11
N HIS A 39 14.94 9.09 -3.26
CA HIS A 39 14.72 10.32 -4.01
C HIS A 39 14.11 11.38 -3.11
N HIS A 40 14.87 12.46 -2.84
CA HIS A 40 14.51 13.58 -1.94
C HIS A 40 14.09 13.12 -0.53
N LEU A 41 14.70 12.05 -0.05
CA LEU A 41 14.47 11.46 1.25
C LEU A 41 15.78 11.25 1.98
N ASN A 42 15.76 11.44 3.30
CA ASN A 42 16.75 10.86 4.21
C ASN A 42 16.15 9.62 4.87
N ALA A 43 16.95 8.57 5.04
CA ALA A 43 16.53 7.35 5.70
C ALA A 43 17.58 6.84 6.67
N ASP A 44 17.14 6.25 7.77
CA ASP A 44 17.97 5.57 8.76
C ASP A 44 17.20 4.39 9.38
N VAL A 45 17.93 3.39 9.87
CA VAL A 45 17.33 2.26 10.59
C VAL A 45 17.26 2.61 12.07
N VAL A 46 16.07 2.47 12.64
CA VAL A 46 15.79 2.85 14.04
C VAL A 46 14.97 1.77 14.75
N THR A 47 14.93 1.84 16.07
CA THR A 47 13.88 1.16 16.86
C THR A 47 12.78 2.17 17.12
N TYR A 48 11.58 1.90 16.59
CA TYR A 48 10.41 2.76 16.76
C TYR A 48 9.24 1.96 17.32
N LEU A 49 8.66 2.42 18.43
CA LEU A 49 7.57 1.73 19.16
C LEU A 49 7.81 0.22 19.31
N GLY A 50 9.05 -0.15 19.70
CA GLY A 50 9.45 -1.52 19.99
C GLY A 50 9.75 -2.41 18.76
N ARG A 51 9.80 -1.85 17.54
CA ARG A 51 10.08 -2.58 16.29
C ARG A 51 11.27 -1.98 15.55
N THR A 52 12.08 -2.82 14.91
CA THR A 52 13.07 -2.35 13.92
C THR A 52 12.33 -1.81 12.71
N ALA A 53 12.66 -0.61 12.29
CA ALA A 53 12.01 0.09 11.18
C ALA A 53 13.00 0.97 10.42
N VAL A 54 12.69 1.23 9.16
CA VAL A 54 13.29 2.33 8.42
C VAL A 54 12.50 3.60 8.72
N ARG A 55 13.15 4.59 9.30
CA ARG A 55 12.66 5.95 9.41
C ARG A 55 13.00 6.68 8.12
N VAL A 56 12.00 7.35 7.55
CA VAL A 56 12.13 8.12 6.31
C VAL A 56 11.62 9.53 6.53
N VAL A 57 12.42 10.51 6.17
CA VAL A 57 12.08 11.93 6.30
C VAL A 57 12.13 12.57 4.91
N ASN A 58 11.04 13.21 4.51
CA ASN A 58 10.99 13.95 3.25
C ASN A 58 11.77 15.26 3.38
N THR A 59 12.77 15.44 2.50
CA THR A 59 13.67 16.61 2.44
C THR A 59 13.36 17.54 1.27
N GLY A 60 12.35 17.20 0.45
CA GLY A 60 11.90 18.02 -0.67
C GLY A 60 11.34 19.36 -0.22
N ALA A 61 11.43 20.36 -1.08
CA ALA A 61 10.83 21.66 -0.82
C ALA A 61 9.30 21.54 -0.70
N LEU A 62 8.68 22.35 0.16
CA LEU A 62 7.23 22.28 0.44
C LEU A 62 6.32 22.56 -0.77
N ASN A 63 6.89 22.96 -1.90
CA ASN A 63 6.17 23.22 -3.16
C ASN A 63 6.57 22.26 -4.28
N SER A 64 7.23 21.16 -3.96
CA SER A 64 7.68 20.17 -4.93
C SER A 64 6.56 19.20 -5.34
N ASP A 65 6.69 18.59 -6.52
CA ASP A 65 5.76 17.57 -7.02
C ASP A 65 5.69 16.34 -6.09
N TYR A 66 4.55 15.66 -6.08
CA TYR A 66 4.29 14.44 -5.28
C TYR A 66 5.28 13.31 -5.57
N SER A 67 5.97 13.35 -6.71
CA SER A 67 6.99 12.41 -7.14
C SER A 67 8.31 12.49 -6.36
N GLU A 68 8.50 13.49 -5.50
CA GLU A 68 9.82 13.73 -4.93
C GLU A 68 10.11 12.99 -3.63
N GLY A 69 9.11 12.44 -2.93
CA GLY A 69 9.27 11.70 -1.68
C GLY A 69 9.11 10.19 -1.85
N ILE A 70 10.01 9.52 -2.59
CA ILE A 70 9.89 8.09 -2.89
C ILE A 70 11.19 7.34 -2.64
N ALA A 71 11.10 6.18 -1.94
CA ALA A 71 12.20 5.24 -1.74
C ALA A 71 11.86 3.92 -2.42
N ILE A 72 12.46 3.67 -3.60
CA ILE A 72 12.21 2.47 -4.39
C ILE A 72 12.90 1.27 -3.72
N VAL A 73 12.17 0.20 -3.50
CA VAL A 73 12.66 -1.01 -2.83
C VAL A 73 13.32 -1.93 -3.87
N HIS A 74 14.62 -2.18 -3.71
CA HIS A 74 15.37 -3.03 -4.64
C HIS A 74 14.84 -4.47 -4.62
N GLY A 75 14.62 -5.04 -5.81
CA GLY A 75 14.16 -6.42 -5.98
C GLY A 75 12.68 -6.66 -5.65
N ALA A 76 11.93 -5.60 -5.32
CA ALA A 76 10.49 -5.66 -5.10
C ALA A 76 9.73 -5.28 -6.37
N SER A 77 8.85 -6.15 -6.84
CA SER A 77 7.99 -5.82 -7.99
C SER A 77 6.65 -6.54 -7.90
N LEU A 78 5.64 -5.97 -8.54
CA LEU A 78 4.29 -6.54 -8.61
C LEU A 78 3.63 -6.13 -9.92
N ARG A 79 2.87 -7.06 -10.51
CA ARG A 79 1.84 -6.76 -11.50
C ARG A 79 0.45 -6.92 -10.90
N ASP A 80 0.15 -8.13 -10.44
CA ASP A 80 -1.06 -8.51 -9.72
C ASP A 80 -0.63 -9.24 -8.44
N GLY A 81 -1.38 -9.10 -7.35
CA GLY A 81 -1.07 -9.73 -6.07
C GLY A 81 -1.39 -8.83 -4.89
N THR A 82 -0.70 -9.07 -3.79
CA THR A 82 -0.94 -8.38 -2.52
C THR A 82 0.36 -7.78 -1.98
N ILE A 83 0.29 -6.53 -1.51
CA ILE A 83 1.35 -5.84 -0.78
C ILE A 83 0.85 -5.60 0.63
N GLU A 84 1.61 -6.01 1.62
CA GLU A 84 1.34 -5.72 3.03
C GLU A 84 2.52 -4.96 3.63
N ALA A 85 2.24 -3.89 4.37
CA ALA A 85 3.25 -3.11 5.07
C ALA A 85 2.69 -2.54 6.37
N THR A 86 3.55 -2.41 7.37
CA THR A 86 3.24 -1.66 8.58
C THR A 86 3.92 -0.29 8.49
N VAL A 87 3.13 0.77 8.59
CA VAL A 87 3.60 2.15 8.41
C VAL A 87 3.22 3.02 9.61
N SER A 88 3.98 4.07 9.84
CA SER A 88 3.61 5.14 10.77
C SER A 88 3.96 6.48 10.13
N GLY A 89 3.09 7.47 10.24
CA GLY A 89 3.34 8.81 9.74
C GLY A 89 2.91 9.88 10.73
N ASP A 90 3.74 10.91 10.84
CA ASP A 90 3.41 12.14 11.57
C ASP A 90 4.10 13.32 10.89
N THR A 91 3.67 14.53 11.21
CA THR A 91 4.33 15.74 10.69
C THR A 91 5.66 15.97 11.40
N ALA A 92 6.63 16.45 10.63
CA ALA A 92 7.90 16.90 11.20
C ALA A 92 7.67 18.08 12.18
N PRO A 93 8.56 18.28 13.18
CA PRO A 93 8.54 19.48 14.00
C PRO A 93 8.57 20.72 13.11
N ASN A 94 7.73 21.72 13.44
CA ASN A 94 7.57 22.96 12.68
C ASN A 94 7.00 22.80 11.25
N ALA A 95 6.43 21.66 10.91
CA ALA A 95 5.71 21.51 9.65
C ALA A 95 4.46 22.40 9.63
N PRO A 96 4.12 22.96 8.48
CA PRO A 96 2.90 23.75 8.30
C PRO A 96 1.65 23.00 8.78
N PRO A 97 0.66 23.68 9.38
CA PRO A 97 -0.52 23.07 10.02
C PRO A 97 -1.43 22.34 9.03
N GLU A 98 -1.34 22.62 7.74
CA GLU A 98 -2.07 21.93 6.66
C GLU A 98 -1.51 20.54 6.35
N LEU A 99 -0.29 20.21 6.78
CA LEU A 99 0.29 18.88 6.54
C LEU A 99 -0.30 17.83 7.49
N ARG A 100 -0.44 16.61 7.00
CA ARG A 100 -1.23 15.55 7.64
C ARG A 100 -0.45 14.28 7.99
N GLY A 101 0.91 14.30 7.83
CA GLY A 101 1.75 13.13 8.09
C GLY A 101 1.59 12.04 7.01
N PHE A 102 1.64 12.46 5.74
CA PHE A 102 1.34 11.63 4.58
C PHE A 102 2.32 10.46 4.41
N VAL A 103 1.83 9.24 4.51
CA VAL A 103 2.64 8.02 4.37
C VAL A 103 1.88 6.96 3.58
N GLY A 104 2.56 6.23 2.69
CA GLY A 104 1.92 5.23 1.86
C GLY A 104 2.87 4.29 1.14
N ILE A 105 2.31 3.46 0.27
CA ILE A 105 3.03 2.52 -0.58
C ILE A 105 2.70 2.83 -2.03
N ALA A 106 3.75 3.08 -2.81
CA ALA A 106 3.67 3.17 -4.26
C ALA A 106 3.91 1.79 -4.88
N PHE A 107 3.18 1.50 -5.96
CA PHE A 107 3.25 0.26 -6.71
C PHE A 107 3.18 0.54 -8.21
N HIS A 108 3.45 -0.47 -9.05
CA HIS A 108 3.65 -0.29 -10.49
C HIS A 108 4.69 0.81 -10.81
N VAL A 109 5.70 0.95 -9.93
CA VAL A 109 6.74 1.96 -10.05
C VAL A 109 7.62 1.61 -11.24
N ARG A 110 7.71 2.52 -12.22
CA ARG A 110 8.66 2.46 -13.34
C ARG A 110 9.90 3.31 -13.07
N ASP A 111 9.69 4.43 -12.42
CA ASP A 111 10.69 5.37 -11.94
C ASP A 111 10.07 6.31 -10.90
N ARG A 112 10.84 7.27 -10.37
CA ARG A 112 10.37 8.24 -9.36
C ARG A 112 9.18 9.10 -9.79
N SER A 113 8.88 9.18 -11.08
CA SER A 113 7.86 10.05 -11.67
C SER A 113 6.69 9.28 -12.32
N HIS A 114 6.72 7.93 -12.26
CA HIS A 114 5.70 7.07 -12.85
C HIS A 114 5.33 5.94 -11.90
N PHE A 115 4.24 6.11 -11.15
CA PHE A 115 3.76 5.14 -10.18
C PHE A 115 2.29 5.36 -9.84
N GLU A 116 1.70 4.39 -9.17
CA GLU A 116 0.43 4.48 -8.46
C GLU A 116 0.68 4.37 -6.97
N CYS A 117 -0.12 5.03 -6.15
CA CYS A 117 0.08 5.03 -4.71
C CYS A 117 -1.24 5.06 -3.95
N PHE A 118 -1.33 4.24 -2.90
CA PHE A 118 -2.24 4.47 -1.79
C PHE A 118 -1.47 5.07 -0.62
N TYR A 119 -2.01 6.13 -0.04
CA TYR A 119 -1.46 6.71 1.17
C TYR A 119 -2.54 7.11 2.16
N ILE A 120 -2.13 7.28 3.40
CA ILE A 120 -2.96 7.70 4.52
C ILE A 120 -2.54 9.08 5.01
N ARG A 121 -3.48 9.77 5.65
CA ARG A 121 -3.33 11.07 6.31
C ARG A 121 -3.64 10.92 7.80
N PRO A 122 -2.68 10.47 8.64
CA PRO A 122 -2.96 10.15 10.04
C PRO A 122 -3.65 11.27 10.83
N LYS A 123 -3.31 12.53 10.60
CA LYS A 123 -3.97 13.66 11.28
C LYS A 123 -5.42 13.90 10.86
N ASN A 124 -5.87 13.29 9.76
CA ASN A 124 -7.27 13.39 9.35
C ASN A 124 -8.16 12.36 10.07
N GLY A 125 -7.62 11.23 10.51
CA GLY A 125 -8.41 10.11 11.06
C GLY A 125 -9.31 10.49 12.22
N ARG A 126 -8.89 11.43 13.07
CA ARG A 126 -9.64 11.93 14.24
C ARG A 126 -9.84 13.44 14.24
N SER A 127 -9.83 14.07 13.05
CA SER A 127 -10.15 15.49 12.91
C SER A 127 -11.58 15.79 13.36
N GLU A 128 -11.83 16.94 13.99
CA GLU A 128 -13.18 17.45 14.28
C GLU A 128 -13.89 17.95 13.01
N ASP A 129 -13.16 18.18 11.92
CA ASP A 129 -13.73 18.49 10.61
C ASP A 129 -14.09 17.20 9.86
N GLN A 130 -15.39 16.99 9.62
CA GLN A 130 -15.89 15.80 8.93
C GLN A 130 -15.36 15.65 7.50
N LEU A 131 -15.15 16.75 6.79
CA LEU A 131 -14.60 16.71 5.44
C LEU A 131 -13.14 16.22 5.45
N GLN A 132 -12.34 16.71 6.40
CA GLN A 132 -10.97 16.21 6.59
C GLN A 132 -10.97 14.71 6.96
N ARG A 133 -11.87 14.27 7.85
CA ARG A 133 -12.00 12.83 8.22
C ARG A 133 -12.27 11.97 6.99
N ASN A 134 -13.17 12.39 6.11
CA ASN A 134 -13.50 11.66 4.88
C ASN A 134 -12.31 11.53 3.92
N HIS A 135 -11.27 12.34 4.11
CA HIS A 135 -10.04 12.31 3.33
C HIS A 135 -8.87 11.64 4.09
N SER A 136 -9.13 10.62 4.91
CA SER A 136 -8.08 9.92 5.68
C SER A 136 -7.22 9.00 4.83
N THR A 137 -7.79 8.44 3.75
CA THR A 137 -7.06 7.65 2.75
C THR A 137 -7.16 8.31 1.38
N GLN A 138 -6.18 8.04 0.52
CA GLN A 138 -6.13 8.59 -0.83
C GLN A 138 -5.41 7.64 -1.79
N TYR A 139 -5.93 7.58 -3.03
CA TYR A 139 -5.21 7.05 -4.18
C TYR A 139 -4.73 8.20 -5.06
N ILE A 140 -3.53 8.05 -5.62
CA ILE A 140 -2.97 8.91 -6.67
C ILE A 140 -2.27 8.08 -7.73
N SER A 141 -2.11 8.66 -8.93
CA SER A 141 -1.30 8.10 -10.01
C SER A 141 -0.47 9.21 -10.66
N ILE A 142 0.82 9.04 -10.66
CA ILE A 142 1.78 9.99 -11.20
C ILE A 142 2.41 9.40 -12.48
N PRO A 143 2.49 10.18 -13.55
CA PRO A 143 2.01 11.55 -13.72
C PRO A 143 0.52 11.63 -14.06
N GLY A 144 -0.04 12.82 -13.87
CA GLY A 144 -1.32 13.20 -14.47
C GLY A 144 -2.56 13.03 -13.61
N PHE A 145 -2.49 12.31 -12.48
CA PHE A 145 -3.61 12.12 -11.57
C PHE A 145 -3.21 12.37 -10.10
N PRO A 146 -2.72 13.58 -9.76
CA PRO A 146 -2.47 13.97 -8.38
C PRO A 146 -3.79 14.11 -7.60
N TRP A 147 -3.70 14.19 -6.26
CA TRP A 147 -4.85 14.16 -5.37
C TRP A 147 -5.85 15.31 -5.62
N ASP A 148 -5.36 16.51 -5.91
CA ASP A 148 -6.17 17.71 -6.15
C ASP A 148 -6.99 17.59 -7.44
N LYS A 149 -6.38 17.08 -8.51
CA LYS A 149 -7.07 16.79 -9.76
C LYS A 149 -8.12 15.69 -9.57
N LEU A 150 -7.77 14.57 -8.94
CA LEU A 150 -8.72 13.47 -8.68
C LEU A 150 -9.90 13.95 -7.83
N ARG A 151 -9.64 14.78 -6.82
CA ARG A 151 -10.69 15.35 -5.97
C ARG A 151 -11.58 16.32 -6.72
N SER A 152 -11.01 17.19 -7.57
CA SER A 152 -11.78 18.18 -8.33
C SER A 152 -12.64 17.55 -9.42
N GLU A 153 -12.11 16.54 -10.13
CA GLU A 153 -12.81 15.89 -11.24
C GLU A 153 -13.82 14.82 -10.77
N THR A 154 -13.52 14.12 -9.69
CA THR A 154 -14.34 13.02 -9.16
C THR A 154 -14.35 13.01 -7.63
N PRO A 155 -15.01 13.96 -6.99
CA PRO A 155 -15.02 14.10 -5.53
C PRO A 155 -15.44 12.80 -4.82
N GLY A 156 -14.64 12.39 -3.82
CA GLY A 156 -14.90 11.20 -2.99
C GLY A 156 -14.61 9.84 -3.64
N LYS A 157 -14.30 9.79 -4.95
CA LYS A 157 -14.08 8.50 -5.64
C LYS A 157 -12.78 7.81 -5.23
N TYR A 158 -11.74 8.57 -4.94
CA TYR A 158 -10.39 8.07 -4.66
C TYR A 158 -9.92 8.38 -3.23
N GLU A 159 -10.87 8.65 -2.36
CA GLU A 159 -10.67 8.99 -0.96
C GLU A 159 -11.68 8.24 -0.09
N SER A 160 -11.33 7.98 1.17
CA SER A 160 -12.23 7.36 2.13
C SER A 160 -11.80 7.67 3.56
N TYR A 161 -12.74 7.52 4.50
CA TYR A 161 -12.49 7.60 5.92
C TYR A 161 -11.87 6.30 6.47
N VAL A 162 -10.94 6.47 7.38
CA VAL A 162 -10.50 5.42 8.32
C VAL A 162 -10.00 6.07 9.62
N ASP A 163 -10.21 5.41 10.76
CA ASP A 163 -9.65 5.87 12.03
C ASP A 163 -8.12 5.68 12.04
N LEU A 164 -7.40 6.77 12.28
CA LEU A 164 -5.94 6.83 12.29
C LEU A 164 -5.45 7.68 13.46
N VAL A 165 -4.30 7.33 13.99
CA VAL A 165 -3.61 8.10 15.03
C VAL A 165 -2.21 8.47 14.53
N PRO A 166 -1.86 9.77 14.48
CA PRO A 166 -0.51 10.20 14.11
C PRO A 166 0.56 9.51 14.95
N GLY A 167 1.65 9.10 14.31
CA GLY A 167 2.76 8.45 14.99
C GLY A 167 2.52 7.02 15.47
N GLN A 168 1.33 6.45 15.31
CA GLN A 168 1.05 5.05 15.64
C GLN A 168 1.21 4.13 14.43
N TRP A 169 1.52 2.86 14.69
CA TRP A 169 1.57 1.86 13.65
C TRP A 169 0.21 1.64 13.00
N THR A 170 0.19 1.60 11.69
CA THR A 170 -0.99 1.32 10.84
C THR A 170 -0.61 0.22 9.86
N GLN A 171 -1.39 -0.84 9.81
CA GLN A 171 -1.22 -1.90 8.81
C GLN A 171 -1.93 -1.51 7.52
N LEU A 172 -1.23 -1.58 6.41
CA LEU A 172 -1.77 -1.41 5.07
C LEU A 172 -1.68 -2.74 4.33
N LYS A 173 -2.79 -3.16 3.71
CA LYS A 173 -2.83 -4.27 2.76
C LYS A 173 -3.43 -3.73 1.46
N ILE A 174 -2.72 -3.92 0.36
CA ILE A 174 -3.13 -3.49 -0.98
C ILE A 174 -3.25 -4.73 -1.86
N GLU A 175 -4.45 -5.00 -2.35
CA GLU A 175 -4.71 -6.05 -3.33
C GLU A 175 -4.80 -5.42 -4.72
N VAL A 176 -4.01 -5.93 -5.68
CA VAL A 176 -4.01 -5.45 -7.07
C VAL A 176 -4.38 -6.60 -8.00
N LYS A 177 -5.36 -6.37 -8.87
CA LYS A 177 -5.75 -7.31 -9.91
C LYS A 177 -6.20 -6.56 -11.17
N GLY A 178 -5.39 -6.59 -12.20
CA GLY A 178 -5.64 -5.85 -13.44
C GLY A 178 -5.79 -4.35 -13.16
N LYS A 179 -6.90 -3.76 -13.53
CA LYS A 179 -7.22 -2.33 -13.31
C LYS A 179 -7.87 -2.03 -11.96
N ILE A 180 -7.94 -3.00 -11.08
CA ILE A 180 -8.60 -2.87 -9.77
C ILE A 180 -7.54 -2.93 -8.68
N ALA A 181 -7.58 -1.98 -7.75
CA ALA A 181 -6.84 -2.06 -6.51
C ALA A 181 -7.74 -1.77 -5.30
N LYS A 182 -7.47 -2.45 -4.20
CA LYS A 182 -8.21 -2.32 -2.94
C LYS A 182 -7.23 -2.09 -1.80
N LEU A 183 -7.50 -1.08 -1.00
CA LEU A 183 -6.76 -0.80 0.23
C LEU A 183 -7.57 -1.29 1.43
N TYR A 184 -6.93 -2.06 2.29
CA TYR A 184 -7.43 -2.44 3.61
C TYR A 184 -6.52 -1.83 4.67
N VAL A 185 -7.09 -1.33 5.75
CA VAL A 185 -6.34 -0.69 6.85
C VAL A 185 -6.64 -1.41 8.15
N ASN A 186 -5.60 -1.70 8.93
CA ASN A 186 -5.67 -2.32 10.27
C ASN A 186 -6.48 -3.63 10.31
N GLY A 187 -6.30 -4.50 9.29
CA GLY A 187 -6.95 -5.82 9.26
C GLY A 187 -8.45 -5.79 8.98
N ALA A 188 -8.99 -4.68 8.44
CA ALA A 188 -10.39 -4.60 8.08
C ALA A 188 -10.79 -5.72 7.11
N GLU A 189 -11.94 -6.36 7.32
CA GLU A 189 -12.49 -7.40 6.43
C GLU A 189 -12.97 -6.83 5.10
N GLN A 190 -13.48 -5.60 5.12
CA GLN A 190 -13.91 -4.88 3.93
C GLN A 190 -12.87 -3.85 3.51
N PRO A 191 -12.67 -3.62 2.21
CA PRO A 191 -11.72 -2.63 1.75
C PRO A 191 -12.11 -1.23 2.21
N THR A 192 -11.15 -0.50 2.74
CA THR A 192 -11.28 0.91 3.14
C THR A 192 -11.46 1.81 1.91
N LEU A 193 -10.76 1.50 0.82
CA LEU A 193 -10.85 2.24 -0.44
C LEU A 193 -10.75 1.28 -1.62
N ILE A 194 -11.64 1.44 -2.62
CA ILE A 194 -11.67 0.66 -3.84
C ILE A 194 -11.42 1.56 -5.04
N VAL A 195 -10.43 1.22 -5.85
CA VAL A 195 -10.13 1.87 -7.13
C VAL A 195 -10.34 0.85 -8.26
N ASN A 196 -11.32 1.08 -9.12
CA ASN A 196 -11.68 0.16 -10.20
C ASN A 196 -11.07 0.54 -11.56
N ASP A 197 -10.28 1.61 -11.60
CA ASP A 197 -9.78 2.23 -12.83
C ASP A 197 -8.35 2.78 -12.64
N LEU A 198 -7.43 1.93 -12.22
CA LEU A 198 -6.01 2.25 -12.12
C LEU A 198 -5.53 2.95 -13.40
N LYS A 199 -4.78 4.03 -13.24
CA LYS A 199 -4.47 4.99 -14.33
C LYS A 199 -3.23 4.60 -15.15
N GLN A 200 -2.26 3.91 -14.53
CA GLN A 200 -1.08 3.46 -15.25
C GLN A 200 -1.38 2.27 -16.18
N PRO A 201 -0.59 2.07 -17.25
CA PRO A 201 -0.66 0.85 -18.05
C PRO A 201 -0.41 -0.40 -17.19
N LEU A 202 -1.11 -1.50 -17.51
CA LEU A 202 -0.91 -2.79 -16.84
C LEU A 202 0.49 -3.31 -17.16
N SER A 203 1.38 -3.26 -16.19
CA SER A 203 2.75 -3.78 -16.31
C SER A 203 3.25 -4.26 -14.94
N ASN A 204 4.23 -5.15 -14.97
CA ASN A 204 5.02 -5.38 -13.77
C ASN A 204 5.81 -4.10 -13.45
N GLY A 205 5.80 -3.68 -12.21
CA GLY A 205 6.52 -2.49 -11.76
C GLY A 205 7.01 -2.62 -10.34
N GLY A 206 7.93 -1.77 -9.95
CA GLY A 206 8.53 -1.75 -8.61
C GLY A 206 7.53 -1.40 -7.51
N ILE A 207 7.97 -1.59 -6.28
CA ILE A 207 7.31 -1.14 -5.05
C ILE A 207 8.19 -0.06 -4.42
N ALA A 208 7.56 0.96 -3.83
CA ALA A 208 8.29 1.99 -3.10
C ALA A 208 7.56 2.47 -1.85
N LEU A 209 8.33 2.94 -0.89
CA LEU A 209 7.86 3.66 0.27
C LEU A 209 7.62 5.12 -0.15
N TRP A 210 6.40 5.61 0.03
CA TRP A 210 6.04 6.97 -0.35
C TRP A 210 5.82 7.84 0.88
N VAL A 211 6.44 9.03 0.89
CA VAL A 211 6.39 9.95 2.03
C VAL A 211 6.13 11.36 1.53
N GLY A 212 5.00 11.92 1.92
CA GLY A 212 4.64 13.29 1.55
C GLY A 212 5.48 14.34 2.27
N GLN A 213 5.35 15.58 1.81
CA GLN A 213 6.10 16.72 2.33
C GLN A 213 5.91 16.92 3.83
N GLY A 214 6.98 17.35 4.51
CA GLY A 214 6.97 17.66 5.94
C GLY A 214 6.57 16.49 6.83
N THR A 215 6.76 15.26 6.37
CA THR A 215 6.41 14.03 7.09
C THR A 215 7.67 13.32 7.59
N ILE A 216 7.58 12.80 8.82
CA ILE A 216 8.44 11.75 9.35
C ILE A 216 7.64 10.46 9.30
N ALA A 217 8.11 9.47 8.55
CA ALA A 217 7.47 8.18 8.40
C ALA A 217 8.37 7.04 8.90
N HIS A 218 7.74 5.94 9.31
CA HIS A 218 8.43 4.70 9.67
C HIS A 218 7.77 3.55 8.92
N PHE A 219 8.56 2.59 8.46
CA PHE A 219 8.10 1.43 7.72
C PHE A 219 8.73 0.15 8.25
N THR A 220 7.94 -0.91 8.34
CA THR A 220 8.37 -2.27 8.70
C THR A 220 7.44 -3.30 8.07
N ASP A 221 7.80 -4.60 8.15
CA ASP A 221 6.98 -5.76 7.71
C ASP A 221 6.46 -5.64 6.27
N LEU A 222 7.33 -5.32 5.31
CA LEU A 222 6.93 -5.31 3.90
C LEU A 222 6.90 -6.74 3.34
N ASN A 223 5.72 -7.19 2.91
CA ASN A 223 5.49 -8.48 2.28
C ASN A 223 4.81 -8.31 0.93
N ILE A 224 5.22 -9.11 -0.04
CA ILE A 224 4.62 -9.16 -1.38
C ILE A 224 4.22 -10.59 -1.67
N THR A 225 2.98 -10.80 -2.12
CA THR A 225 2.46 -12.11 -2.54
C THR A 225 1.92 -12.01 -3.96
N HIS A 226 2.39 -12.92 -4.83
CA HIS A 226 2.05 -12.99 -6.27
C HIS A 226 1.01 -14.05 -6.55
#